data_ac1d0d10217f629eb5b90d7f87a4dbfb
#
_entry.id   ac1d0d10217f629eb5b90d7f87a4dbfb
#
_cell.length_a   1.000
_cell.length_b   1.000
_cell.length_c   1.000
_cell.angle_alpha   90.00
_cell.angle_beta   90.00
_cell.angle_gamma   90.00
#
_symmetry.space_group_name_H-M   'P 1'
#
loop_
_entity.id
_entity.type
_entity.pdbx_description
1 polymer ?
#
loop_
_entity_poly.entity_id
_entity_poly.type
_entity_poly.pdbx_seq_one_letter_code
_entity_poly.pdbx_strand_id
1 'polypeptide(L)'
;HIAMLSAEYPPRWGGMGSTVFHLSAALVKLGHRITVITRKGGGQSPVQAGVSVREVNWLYAPMAFTKSYGKHALADLKTLHSTDVVDIVHLHCPMISWTAAQFADCRENVAPIVSSLHGSWLGERDGLRTAAAQKEAAVWANPNDLAILLSAGHYAKFERAALAGSDICVANSEATKSDFLDRYSPSSDWNCEVIHWGVDTEMFYPSDEARETETRLLLAVGRLAARKGYGSLLRAFAEVKKRQPNTELLIVGRGNLRRRLEKQAKKLGIADSVRIDSGMPFDELAAEFRRADLVVYPSYYEGQGLIPLEAMASGTPVATVDHGPLPEMVDESVGSLFTMANTDSMSSA
;
A
#
# COMPACT_ATOMS: atom_id res chain seq x y z
N HIS A 1 13.67 -10.12 20.92
CA HIS A 1 12.55 -10.76 20.23
C HIS A 1 11.45 -9.75 19.90
N ILE A 2 11.15 -9.57 18.62
CA ILE A 2 10.09 -8.65 18.16
C ILE A 2 8.93 -9.49 17.61
N ALA A 3 7.74 -9.28 18.14
CA ALA A 3 6.51 -9.86 17.61
C ALA A 3 5.84 -8.84 16.67
N MET A 4 5.79 -9.12 15.38
CA MET A 4 5.14 -8.29 14.37
C MET A 4 3.72 -8.78 14.11
N LEU A 5 2.72 -7.95 14.32
CA LEU A 5 1.33 -8.26 14.05
C LEU A 5 0.88 -7.55 12.77
N SER A 6 0.68 -8.33 11.71
CA SER A 6 0.22 -7.83 10.42
C SER A 6 -0.86 -8.72 9.83
N ALA A 7 -1.99 -8.13 9.46
CA ALA A 7 -3.05 -8.85 8.78
C ALA A 7 -2.67 -9.22 7.33
N GLU A 8 -1.64 -8.60 6.76
CA GLU A 8 -1.07 -8.92 5.46
C GLU A 8 0.38 -9.38 5.63
N TYR A 9 0.67 -10.56 5.12
CA TYR A 9 2.00 -11.15 5.00
C TYR A 9 1.95 -12.16 3.85
N PRO A 10 3.03 -12.35 3.07
CA PRO A 10 3.02 -13.33 1.98
C PRO A 10 2.52 -14.72 2.42
N PRO A 11 1.75 -15.40 1.58
CA PRO A 11 1.49 -15.18 0.15
C PRO A 11 0.40 -14.14 -0.17
N ARG A 12 -0.13 -13.42 0.82
CA ARG A 12 -1.01 -12.27 0.59
C ARG A 12 -0.15 -11.03 0.40
N TRP A 13 0.25 -10.79 -0.85
CA TRP A 13 1.02 -9.63 -1.22
C TRP A 13 0.15 -8.38 -1.33
N GLY A 14 0.58 -7.32 -0.67
CA GLY A 14 0.07 -5.96 -0.75
C GLY A 14 1.19 -5.04 -0.25
N GLY A 15 1.02 -3.74 -0.30
CA GLY A 15 2.05 -2.80 0.17
C GLY A 15 2.50 -3.08 1.61
N MET A 16 1.54 -3.26 2.52
CA MET A 16 1.84 -3.60 3.92
C MET A 16 2.52 -4.97 4.04
N GLY A 17 2.01 -6.01 3.35
CA GLY A 17 2.58 -7.36 3.40
C GLY A 17 4.02 -7.40 2.89
N SER A 18 4.32 -6.68 1.81
CA SER A 18 5.67 -6.52 1.27
C SER A 18 6.58 -5.80 2.28
N THR A 19 6.12 -4.69 2.85
CA THR A 19 6.88 -3.95 3.87
C THR A 19 7.22 -4.82 5.07
N VAL A 20 6.25 -5.56 5.62
CA VAL A 20 6.49 -6.44 6.79
C VAL A 20 7.48 -7.55 6.43
N PHE A 21 7.40 -8.11 5.24
CA PHE A 21 8.29 -9.16 4.77
C PHE A 21 9.75 -8.67 4.69
N HIS A 22 10.00 -7.55 4.02
CA HIS A 22 11.35 -6.99 3.87
C HIS A 22 11.88 -6.42 5.20
N LEU A 23 11.04 -5.77 6.00
CA LEU A 23 11.42 -5.28 7.33
C LEU A 23 11.83 -6.43 8.27
N SER A 24 11.07 -7.55 8.25
CA SER A 24 11.42 -8.74 9.03
C SER A 24 12.82 -9.25 8.67
N ALA A 25 13.13 -9.36 7.38
CA ALA A 25 14.44 -9.79 6.91
C ALA A 25 15.57 -8.82 7.34
N ALA A 26 15.32 -7.51 7.22
CA ALA A 26 16.29 -6.48 7.62
C ALA A 26 16.58 -6.52 9.12
N LEU A 27 15.55 -6.66 9.96
CA LEU A 27 15.71 -6.75 11.41
C LEU A 27 16.44 -8.03 11.84
N VAL A 28 16.23 -9.15 11.13
CA VAL A 28 17.02 -10.38 11.37
C VAL A 28 18.49 -10.16 11.03
N LYS A 29 18.82 -9.47 9.93
CA LYS A 29 20.20 -9.09 9.58
C LYS A 29 20.87 -8.22 10.66
N LEU A 30 20.08 -7.44 11.40
CA LEU A 30 20.53 -6.65 12.55
C LEU A 30 20.61 -7.44 13.87
N GLY A 31 20.35 -8.75 13.84
CA GLY A 31 20.48 -9.63 14.99
C GLY A 31 19.22 -9.81 15.83
N HIS A 32 18.08 -9.27 15.39
CA HIS A 32 16.80 -9.46 16.09
C HIS A 32 16.15 -10.79 15.70
N ARG A 33 15.45 -11.39 16.65
CA ARG A 33 14.60 -12.55 16.43
C ARG A 33 13.18 -12.06 16.16
N ILE A 34 12.57 -12.53 15.06
CA ILE A 34 11.29 -12.04 14.57
C ILE A 34 10.23 -13.15 14.58
N THR A 35 9.07 -12.87 15.14
CA THR A 35 7.86 -13.68 14.96
C THR A 35 6.76 -12.82 14.34
N VAL A 36 6.29 -13.21 13.15
CA VAL A 36 5.16 -12.57 12.48
C VAL A 36 3.88 -13.32 12.82
N ILE A 37 2.89 -12.63 13.39
CA ILE A 37 1.54 -13.15 13.62
C ILE A 37 0.62 -12.60 12.54
N THR A 38 0.10 -13.47 11.67
CA THR A 38 -0.70 -13.08 10.51
C THR A 38 -2.01 -13.87 10.38
N ARG A 39 -2.84 -13.51 9.42
CA ARG A 39 -4.12 -14.20 9.15
C ARG A 39 -3.89 -15.54 8.48
N LYS A 40 -4.54 -16.59 9.02
CA LYS A 40 -4.50 -17.94 8.45
C LYS A 40 -5.05 -17.99 7.00
N GLY A 41 -4.41 -18.81 6.17
CA GLY A 41 -4.83 -19.15 4.80
C GLY A 41 -4.20 -18.24 3.73
N GLY A 42 -4.44 -18.57 2.48
CA GLY A 42 -3.83 -17.89 1.31
C GLY A 42 -2.69 -18.69 0.69
N GLY A 43 -2.32 -19.81 1.27
CA GLY A 43 -1.20 -20.66 0.86
C GLY A 43 -0.09 -20.69 1.91
N GLN A 44 1.02 -21.31 1.57
CA GLN A 44 2.20 -21.37 2.45
C GLN A 44 2.98 -20.06 2.37
N SER A 45 3.30 -19.48 3.53
CA SER A 45 4.19 -18.31 3.60
C SER A 45 5.60 -18.68 3.11
N PRO A 46 6.28 -17.77 2.39
CA PRO A 46 7.68 -17.96 2.03
C PRO A 46 8.54 -18.13 3.29
N VAL A 47 9.48 -19.04 3.22
CA VAL A 47 10.43 -19.26 4.32
C VAL A 47 11.48 -18.15 4.31
N GLN A 48 11.61 -17.45 5.43
CA GLN A 48 12.70 -16.49 5.68
C GLN A 48 13.56 -16.99 6.84
N ALA A 49 14.87 -17.01 6.65
CA ALA A 49 15.81 -17.36 7.72
C ALA A 49 15.66 -16.38 8.90
N GLY A 50 15.54 -16.92 10.12
CA GLY A 50 15.40 -16.13 11.34
C GLY A 50 14.01 -15.52 11.59
N VAL A 51 13.03 -15.76 10.71
CA VAL A 51 11.65 -15.31 10.88
C VAL A 51 10.72 -16.50 11.12
N SER A 52 10.01 -16.48 12.22
CA SER A 52 8.92 -17.43 12.51
C SER A 52 7.58 -16.84 12.11
N VAL A 53 6.70 -17.63 11.49
CA VAL A 53 5.36 -17.19 11.10
C VAL A 53 4.31 -17.99 11.86
N ARG A 54 3.39 -17.31 12.52
CA ARG A 54 2.25 -17.86 13.22
C ARG A 54 0.97 -17.37 12.57
N GLU A 55 0.08 -18.30 12.26
CA GLU A 55 -1.19 -17.99 11.61
C GLU A 55 -2.36 -18.09 12.59
N VAL A 56 -3.19 -17.04 12.63
CA VAL A 56 -4.37 -17.00 13.49
C VAL A 56 -5.68 -16.97 12.71
N ASN A 57 -6.73 -17.49 13.29
CA ASN A 57 -8.07 -17.48 12.71
C ASN A 57 -8.60 -16.05 12.60
N TRP A 58 -9.48 -15.83 11.63
CA TRP A 58 -10.13 -14.55 11.38
C TRP A 58 -11.47 -14.73 10.68
N LEU A 59 -12.37 -13.76 10.82
CA LEU A 59 -13.67 -13.76 10.18
C LEU A 59 -13.56 -13.17 8.77
N TYR A 60 -13.98 -13.91 7.74
CA TYR A 60 -14.02 -13.41 6.37
C TYR A 60 -15.22 -12.48 6.16
N ALA A 61 -15.08 -11.23 6.59
CA ALA A 61 -16.08 -10.17 6.39
C ALA A 61 -15.39 -8.81 6.23
N PRO A 62 -15.81 -7.97 5.26
CA PRO A 62 -15.23 -6.67 5.05
C PRO A 62 -15.21 -5.84 6.33
N MET A 63 -14.10 -5.15 6.60
CA MET A 63 -13.81 -4.38 7.82
C MET A 63 -13.84 -5.19 9.13
N ALA A 64 -14.84 -6.06 9.34
CA ALA A 64 -14.98 -6.83 10.59
C ALA A 64 -13.81 -7.82 10.81
N PHE A 65 -13.10 -8.20 9.74
CA PHE A 65 -11.92 -9.06 9.85
C PHE A 65 -10.83 -8.43 10.74
N THR A 66 -10.68 -7.11 10.76
CA THR A 66 -9.64 -6.42 11.54
C THR A 66 -9.82 -6.61 13.04
N LYS A 67 -11.08 -6.63 13.52
CA LYS A 67 -11.41 -6.93 14.92
C LYS A 67 -11.19 -8.40 15.26
N SER A 68 -11.67 -9.29 14.37
CA SER A 68 -11.54 -10.73 14.58
C SER A 68 -10.08 -11.15 14.56
N TYR A 69 -9.32 -10.69 13.56
CA TYR A 69 -7.89 -10.93 13.52
C TYR A 69 -7.18 -10.35 14.74
N GLY A 70 -7.42 -9.09 15.09
CA GLY A 70 -6.80 -8.44 16.23
C GLY A 70 -7.03 -9.18 17.56
N LYS A 71 -8.26 -9.70 17.78
CA LYS A 71 -8.58 -10.52 18.97
C LYS A 71 -7.75 -11.81 19.03
N HIS A 72 -7.69 -12.55 17.92
CA HIS A 72 -6.94 -13.80 17.88
C HIS A 72 -5.42 -13.58 17.91
N ALA A 73 -4.95 -12.51 17.28
CA ALA A 73 -3.53 -12.14 17.29
C ALA A 73 -3.05 -11.78 18.71
N LEU A 74 -3.87 -11.05 19.51
CA LEU A 74 -3.53 -10.76 20.91
C LEU A 74 -3.48 -12.02 21.77
N ALA A 75 -4.42 -12.95 21.57
CA ALA A 75 -4.43 -14.21 22.31
C ALA A 75 -3.20 -15.08 21.99
N ASP A 76 -2.83 -15.17 20.69
CA ASP A 76 -1.66 -15.92 20.26
C ASP A 76 -0.35 -15.25 20.71
N LEU A 77 -0.29 -13.91 20.68
CA LEU A 77 0.84 -13.13 21.20
C LEU A 77 1.10 -13.41 22.69
N LYS A 78 0.05 -13.46 23.51
CA LYS A 78 0.18 -13.81 24.95
C LYS A 78 0.68 -15.24 25.13
N THR A 79 0.18 -16.18 24.32
CA THR A 79 0.66 -17.56 24.32
C THR A 79 2.12 -17.62 23.90
N LEU A 80 2.53 -16.89 22.87
CA LEU A 80 3.92 -16.77 22.47
C LEU A 80 4.77 -16.24 23.62
N HIS A 81 4.41 -15.09 24.20
CA HIS A 81 5.16 -14.45 25.27
C HIS A 81 5.35 -15.35 26.51
N SER A 82 4.36 -16.17 26.84
CA SER A 82 4.43 -17.11 27.98
C SER A 82 5.44 -18.23 27.79
N THR A 83 5.80 -18.57 26.57
CA THR A 83 6.76 -19.63 26.22
C THR A 83 8.09 -19.10 25.70
N ASP A 84 8.07 -17.92 25.10
CA ASP A 84 9.20 -17.28 24.46
C ASP A 84 9.06 -15.75 24.58
N VAL A 85 9.77 -15.17 25.54
CA VAL A 85 9.60 -13.75 25.92
C VAL A 85 9.74 -12.83 24.70
N VAL A 86 8.73 -12.00 24.50
CA VAL A 86 8.68 -10.92 23.51
C VAL A 86 9.10 -9.64 24.20
N ASP A 87 10.05 -8.91 23.59
CA ASP A 87 10.57 -7.65 24.12
C ASP A 87 9.88 -6.43 23.51
N ILE A 88 9.39 -6.54 22.27
CA ILE A 88 8.67 -5.48 21.54
C ILE A 88 7.52 -6.08 20.76
N VAL A 89 6.36 -5.42 20.81
CA VAL A 89 5.22 -5.71 19.94
C VAL A 89 5.13 -4.65 18.85
N HIS A 90 5.22 -5.06 17.59
CA HIS A 90 5.14 -4.15 16.45
C HIS A 90 3.83 -4.38 15.68
N LEU A 91 2.93 -3.40 15.74
CA LEU A 91 1.62 -3.44 15.08
C LEU A 91 1.68 -2.73 13.71
N HIS A 92 1.05 -3.31 12.69
CA HIS A 92 0.89 -2.71 11.38
C HIS A 92 -0.57 -2.27 11.17
N CYS A 93 -0.82 -0.98 11.40
CA CYS A 93 -2.14 -0.36 11.31
C CYS A 93 -2.46 0.12 9.87
N PRO A 94 -3.74 0.19 9.47
CA PRO A 94 -4.95 0.11 10.30
C PRO A 94 -5.62 -1.27 10.33
N MET A 95 -4.98 -2.33 9.89
CA MET A 95 -5.60 -3.66 9.74
C MET A 95 -5.75 -4.43 11.06
N ILE A 96 -5.45 -3.80 12.19
CA ILE A 96 -5.65 -4.31 13.56
C ILE A 96 -6.60 -3.36 14.29
N SER A 97 -7.72 -3.89 14.79
CA SER A 97 -8.70 -3.08 15.52
C SER A 97 -8.72 -3.49 16.99
N TRP A 98 -7.76 -3.01 17.76
CA TRP A 98 -7.74 -3.14 19.20
C TRP A 98 -8.45 -1.98 19.90
N THR A 99 -9.10 -2.27 21.00
CA THR A 99 -9.64 -1.28 21.94
C THR A 99 -8.54 -0.73 22.86
N ALA A 100 -8.77 0.39 23.51
CA ALA A 100 -7.85 0.94 24.51
C ALA A 100 -7.50 -0.08 25.62
N ALA A 101 -8.49 -0.88 26.05
CA ALA A 101 -8.26 -1.96 27.04
C ALA A 101 -7.32 -3.05 26.51
N GLN A 102 -7.37 -3.39 25.22
CA GLN A 102 -6.46 -4.38 24.62
C GLN A 102 -5.04 -3.83 24.46
N PHE A 103 -4.88 -2.53 24.16
CA PHE A 103 -3.58 -1.86 24.18
C PHE A 103 -2.98 -1.86 25.59
N ALA A 104 -3.76 -1.45 26.60
CA ALA A 104 -3.32 -1.45 28.00
C ALA A 104 -2.91 -2.87 28.44
N ASP A 105 -3.76 -3.86 28.18
CA ASP A 105 -3.47 -5.26 28.50
C ASP A 105 -2.20 -5.80 27.83
N CYS A 106 -1.94 -5.42 26.58
CA CYS A 106 -0.70 -5.81 25.89
C CYS A 106 0.54 -5.15 26.53
N ARG A 107 0.47 -3.85 26.80
CA ARG A 107 1.59 -3.11 27.42
C ARG A 107 1.92 -3.60 28.84
N GLU A 108 0.91 -3.91 29.63
CA GLU A 108 1.07 -4.36 31.00
C GLU A 108 1.56 -5.82 31.10
N ASN A 109 1.07 -6.70 30.21
CA ASN A 109 1.23 -8.14 30.34
C ASN A 109 2.11 -8.79 29.25
N VAL A 110 2.61 -8.02 28.25
CA VAL A 110 3.47 -8.56 27.20
C VAL A 110 4.70 -7.68 27.03
N ALA A 111 4.60 -6.53 26.32
CA ALA A 111 5.75 -5.70 26.00
C ALA A 111 5.30 -4.31 25.51
N PRO A 112 6.23 -3.32 25.44
CA PRO A 112 5.99 -2.04 24.78
C PRO A 112 5.56 -2.20 23.32
N ILE A 113 4.74 -1.24 22.87
CA ILE A 113 4.08 -1.29 21.55
C ILE A 113 4.61 -0.20 20.62
N VAL A 114 5.09 -0.62 19.45
CA VAL A 114 5.34 0.23 18.29
C VAL A 114 4.21 0.04 17.29
N SER A 115 3.60 1.12 16.79
CA SER A 115 2.57 1.05 15.75
C SER A 115 3.01 1.74 14.47
N SER A 116 3.20 0.97 13.39
CA SER A 116 3.40 1.52 12.05
C SER A 116 2.08 1.92 11.42
N LEU A 117 2.01 3.18 11.00
CA LEU A 117 0.84 3.80 10.38
C LEU A 117 1.01 3.78 8.86
N HIS A 118 0.23 2.92 8.17
CA HIS A 118 0.31 2.74 6.71
C HIS A 118 -0.74 3.55 5.94
N GLY A 119 -1.39 4.50 6.59
CA GLY A 119 -2.53 5.27 6.16
C GLY A 119 -3.74 5.05 7.06
N SER A 120 -4.79 5.84 6.89
CA SER A 120 -5.97 5.83 7.74
C SER A 120 -7.24 5.34 7.02
N TRP A 121 -8.19 4.74 7.75
CA TRP A 121 -9.49 4.38 7.18
C TRP A 121 -10.29 5.60 6.70
N LEU A 122 -10.13 6.75 7.37
CA LEU A 122 -10.79 7.99 6.94
C LEU A 122 -10.17 8.51 5.65
N GLY A 123 -8.85 8.43 5.48
CA GLY A 123 -8.17 8.78 4.25
C GLY A 123 -8.53 7.84 3.09
N GLU A 124 -8.56 6.52 3.34
CA GLU A 124 -9.02 5.53 2.36
C GLU A 124 -10.46 5.82 1.90
N ARG A 125 -11.37 6.15 2.84
CA ARG A 125 -12.75 6.55 2.53
C ARG A 125 -12.80 7.80 1.64
N ASP A 126 -11.98 8.81 1.95
CA ASP A 126 -11.99 10.06 1.20
C ASP A 126 -11.38 9.86 -0.20
N GLY A 127 -10.35 9.03 -0.34
CA GLY A 127 -9.83 8.58 -1.64
C GLY A 127 -10.88 7.83 -2.48
N LEU A 128 -11.70 6.98 -1.84
CA LEU A 128 -12.83 6.31 -2.52
C LEU A 128 -13.93 7.29 -2.93
N ARG A 129 -14.21 8.33 -2.14
CA ARG A 129 -15.16 9.39 -2.51
C ARG A 129 -14.66 10.18 -3.73
N THR A 130 -13.38 10.52 -3.75
CA THR A 130 -12.76 11.17 -4.91
C THR A 130 -12.85 10.28 -6.14
N ALA A 131 -12.54 8.98 -6.03
CA ALA A 131 -12.69 8.01 -7.09
C ALA A 131 -14.13 7.95 -7.63
N ALA A 132 -15.13 7.96 -6.75
CA ALA A 132 -16.54 7.97 -7.13
C ALA A 132 -16.92 9.24 -7.89
N ALA A 133 -16.46 10.42 -7.43
CA ALA A 133 -16.68 11.70 -8.11
C ALA A 133 -16.05 11.73 -9.50
N GLN A 134 -14.90 11.08 -9.68
CA GLN A 134 -14.21 10.94 -10.97
C GLN A 134 -14.79 9.83 -11.87
N LYS A 135 -15.89 9.21 -11.47
CA LYS A 135 -16.54 8.10 -12.19
C LYS A 135 -15.59 6.90 -12.40
N GLU A 136 -14.62 6.77 -11.51
CA GLU A 136 -13.87 5.52 -11.42
C GLU A 136 -14.84 4.37 -11.14
N ALA A 137 -14.50 3.18 -11.59
CA ALA A 137 -15.47 2.10 -11.67
C ALA A 137 -16.10 1.77 -10.31
N ALA A 138 -17.42 1.83 -10.32
CA ALA A 138 -18.36 1.28 -9.34
C ALA A 138 -17.80 0.99 -7.95
N VAL A 139 -17.34 2.01 -7.26
CA VAL A 139 -17.04 2.00 -5.83
C VAL A 139 -18.19 1.32 -5.05
N TRP A 140 -19.42 1.63 -5.43
CA TRP A 140 -20.64 1.10 -4.83
C TRP A 140 -20.92 -0.40 -5.11
N ALA A 141 -20.31 -0.97 -6.14
CA ALA A 141 -20.48 -2.38 -6.50
C ALA A 141 -19.39 -3.30 -5.92
N ASN A 142 -18.37 -2.73 -5.27
CA ASN A 142 -17.34 -3.49 -4.58
C ASN A 142 -17.70 -3.57 -3.08
N PRO A 143 -17.95 -4.77 -2.53
CA PRO A 143 -18.33 -4.93 -1.12
C PRO A 143 -17.29 -4.38 -0.14
N ASN A 144 -15.99 -4.46 -0.45
CA ASN A 144 -14.93 -3.92 0.40
C ASN A 144 -14.93 -2.39 0.39
N ASP A 145 -15.00 -1.77 -0.80
CA ASP A 145 -15.04 -0.32 -0.94
C ASP A 145 -16.29 0.26 -0.29
N LEU A 146 -17.44 -0.40 -0.48
CA LEU A 146 -18.71 -0.02 0.16
C LEU A 146 -18.61 -0.13 1.69
N ALA A 147 -18.00 -1.19 2.21
CA ALA A 147 -17.81 -1.36 3.66
C ALA A 147 -16.93 -0.24 4.24
N ILE A 148 -15.85 0.16 3.55
CA ILE A 148 -15.00 1.29 3.97
C ILE A 148 -15.82 2.58 3.96
N LEU A 149 -16.55 2.88 2.89
CA LEU A 149 -17.39 4.08 2.78
C LEU A 149 -18.39 4.22 3.93
N LEU A 150 -19.02 3.10 4.33
CA LEU A 150 -20.06 3.08 5.35
C LEU A 150 -19.52 2.99 6.78
N SER A 151 -18.36 2.36 6.99
CA SER A 151 -17.90 2.02 8.34
C SER A 151 -16.57 2.64 8.77
N ALA A 152 -15.83 3.33 7.90
CA ALA A 152 -14.56 3.95 8.25
C ALA A 152 -14.64 4.84 9.50
N GLY A 153 -15.72 5.65 9.61
CA GLY A 153 -15.95 6.50 10.80
C GLY A 153 -16.10 5.69 12.11
N HIS A 154 -16.68 4.49 12.03
CA HIS A 154 -16.75 3.60 13.19
C HIS A 154 -15.39 3.00 13.53
N TYR A 155 -14.56 2.68 12.52
CA TYR A 155 -13.25 2.09 12.72
C TYR A 155 -12.19 3.10 13.16
N ALA A 156 -12.40 4.40 12.91
CA ALA A 156 -11.56 5.51 13.37
C ALA A 156 -11.28 5.49 14.89
N LYS A 157 -12.21 4.94 15.70
CA LYS A 157 -11.98 4.79 17.15
C LYS A 157 -10.86 3.83 17.51
N PHE A 158 -10.62 2.81 16.67
CA PHE A 158 -9.53 1.86 16.90
C PHE A 158 -8.18 2.46 16.49
N GLU A 159 -8.18 3.33 15.47
CA GLU A 159 -7.00 4.10 15.11
C GLU A 159 -6.66 5.10 16.22
N ARG A 160 -7.66 5.81 16.80
CA ARG A 160 -7.44 6.63 18.00
C ARG A 160 -6.89 5.82 19.18
N ALA A 161 -7.41 4.60 19.38
CA ALA A 161 -6.90 3.72 20.43
C ALA A 161 -5.44 3.32 20.17
N ALA A 162 -5.05 3.11 18.90
CA ALA A 162 -3.67 2.83 18.53
C ALA A 162 -2.74 4.02 18.81
N LEU A 163 -3.16 5.25 18.45
CA LEU A 163 -2.36 6.45 18.72
C LEU A 163 -2.13 6.67 20.22
N ALA A 164 -3.16 6.44 21.05
CA ALA A 164 -3.08 6.64 22.49
C ALA A 164 -2.45 5.45 23.24
N GLY A 165 -2.53 4.24 22.69
CA GLY A 165 -2.11 3.01 23.33
C GLY A 165 -0.70 2.54 22.96
N SER A 166 -0.07 3.12 21.95
CA SER A 166 1.29 2.80 21.52
C SER A 166 2.32 3.66 22.27
N ASP A 167 3.47 3.09 22.58
CA ASP A 167 4.59 3.83 23.17
C ASP A 167 5.27 4.70 22.11
N ILE A 168 5.32 4.21 20.85
CA ILE A 168 5.80 4.96 19.69
C ILE A 168 4.91 4.63 18.50
N CYS A 169 4.52 5.64 17.74
CA CYS A 169 3.98 5.48 16.40
C CYS A 169 5.06 5.76 15.35
N VAL A 170 5.02 5.07 14.23
CA VAL A 170 5.90 5.28 13.09
C VAL A 170 5.03 5.55 11.86
N ALA A 171 5.06 6.77 11.35
CA ALA A 171 4.43 7.13 10.10
C ALA A 171 5.40 6.89 8.93
N ASN A 172 4.89 6.43 7.80
CA ASN A 172 5.70 6.15 6.61
C ASN A 172 5.92 7.38 5.71
N SER A 173 5.38 8.53 6.08
CA SER A 173 5.55 9.82 5.40
C SER A 173 5.13 10.97 6.32
N GLU A 174 5.59 12.18 6.05
CA GLU A 174 5.11 13.39 6.74
C GLU A 174 3.62 13.62 6.47
N ALA A 175 3.17 13.35 5.24
CA ALA A 175 1.75 13.42 4.88
C ALA A 175 0.90 12.45 5.71
N THR A 176 1.36 11.22 5.94
CA THR A 176 0.66 10.27 6.82
C THR A 176 0.62 10.78 8.25
N LYS A 177 1.73 11.28 8.80
CA LYS A 177 1.75 11.87 10.15
C LYS A 177 0.76 13.03 10.26
N SER A 178 0.77 13.95 9.30
CA SER A 178 -0.16 15.08 9.24
C SER A 178 -1.62 14.63 9.09
N ASP A 179 -1.91 13.63 8.24
CA ASP A 179 -3.26 13.06 8.08
C ASP A 179 -3.80 12.52 9.43
N PHE A 180 -2.95 11.87 10.24
CA PHE A 180 -3.34 11.40 11.56
C PHE A 180 -3.51 12.54 12.57
N LEU A 181 -2.66 13.56 12.56
CA LEU A 181 -2.81 14.76 13.40
C LEU A 181 -4.12 15.47 13.12
N ASP A 182 -4.44 15.72 11.85
CA ASP A 182 -5.62 16.47 11.43
C ASP A 182 -6.93 15.72 11.71
N ARG A 183 -6.94 14.39 11.47
CA ARG A 183 -8.16 13.58 11.58
C ARG A 183 -8.46 13.10 12.99
N TYR A 184 -7.45 12.89 13.80
CA TYR A 184 -7.62 12.22 15.09
C TYR A 184 -7.27 13.10 16.28
N SER A 185 -6.54 14.20 16.06
CA SER A 185 -6.14 15.16 17.11
C SER A 185 -5.59 14.41 18.34
N PRO A 186 -4.49 13.64 18.20
CA PRO A 186 -3.90 12.92 19.32
C PRO A 186 -3.46 13.90 20.42
N SER A 187 -3.20 13.39 21.60
CA SER A 187 -2.70 14.19 22.73
C SER A 187 -1.35 14.85 22.42
N SER A 188 -1.02 15.93 23.13
CA SER A 188 0.22 16.70 22.91
C SER A 188 1.51 15.91 23.16
N ASP A 189 1.42 14.80 23.90
CA ASP A 189 2.50 13.85 24.18
C ASP A 189 2.57 12.68 23.18
N TRP A 190 1.78 12.72 22.08
CA TRP A 190 1.83 11.70 21.06
C TRP A 190 3.21 11.61 20.43
N ASN A 191 3.86 10.49 20.64
CA ASN A 191 5.18 10.17 20.11
C ASN A 191 5.06 9.50 18.73
N CYS A 192 5.40 10.24 17.67
CA CYS A 192 5.35 9.74 16.30
C CYS A 192 6.58 10.18 15.50
N GLU A 193 7.34 9.20 15.09
CA GLU A 193 8.48 9.36 14.18
C GLU A 193 8.06 9.13 12.74
N VAL A 194 8.73 9.80 11.79
CA VAL A 194 8.58 9.52 10.37
C VAL A 194 9.75 8.69 9.90
N ILE A 195 9.45 7.48 9.39
CA ILE A 195 10.44 6.57 8.81
C ILE A 195 9.89 6.11 7.46
N HIS A 196 10.45 6.65 6.39
CA HIS A 196 10.08 6.26 5.03
C HIS A 196 10.43 4.80 4.76
N TRP A 197 9.56 4.13 4.01
CA TRP A 197 9.86 2.79 3.53
C TRP A 197 10.98 2.83 2.51
N GLY A 198 11.83 1.83 2.54
CA GLY A 198 12.83 1.58 1.53
C GLY A 198 12.30 0.70 0.39
N VAL A 199 13.15 0.50 -0.60
CA VAL A 199 12.96 -0.42 -1.72
C VAL A 199 14.14 -1.39 -1.78
N ASP A 200 13.88 -2.59 -2.27
CA ASP A 200 14.92 -3.60 -2.50
C ASP A 200 15.73 -3.24 -3.76
N THR A 201 16.91 -2.66 -3.56
CA THR A 201 17.80 -2.24 -4.65
C THR A 201 18.60 -3.39 -5.29
N GLU A 202 18.54 -4.60 -4.72
CA GLU A 202 19.06 -5.80 -5.37
C GLU A 202 18.10 -6.32 -6.44
N MET A 203 16.80 -6.06 -6.27
CA MET A 203 15.74 -6.42 -7.22
C MET A 203 15.43 -5.28 -8.20
N PHE A 204 15.29 -4.07 -7.69
CA PHE A 204 14.98 -2.86 -8.46
C PHE A 204 16.25 -2.04 -8.64
N TYR A 205 16.85 -2.09 -9.82
CA TYR A 205 18.09 -1.40 -10.18
C TYR A 205 18.03 -0.93 -11.64
N PRO A 206 18.76 0.13 -12.02
CA PRO A 206 18.80 0.61 -13.39
C PRO A 206 19.42 -0.41 -14.34
N SER A 207 18.98 -0.43 -15.60
CA SER A 207 19.62 -1.21 -16.65
C SER A 207 20.59 -0.33 -17.46
N ASP A 208 21.77 -0.85 -17.74
CA ASP A 208 22.73 -0.23 -18.66
C ASP A 208 22.41 -0.55 -20.14
N GLU A 209 21.43 -1.42 -20.40
CA GLU A 209 21.04 -1.80 -21.76
C GLU A 209 20.27 -0.65 -22.42
N ALA A 210 20.79 -0.16 -23.55
CA ALA A 210 20.10 0.84 -24.36
C ALA A 210 18.81 0.27 -24.94
N ARG A 211 17.75 1.06 -24.89
CA ARG A 211 16.47 0.68 -25.49
C ARG A 211 16.51 0.95 -26.99
N GLU A 212 16.43 -0.11 -27.76
CA GLU A 212 16.36 -0.06 -29.22
C GLU A 212 14.90 -0.10 -29.74
N THR A 213 13.98 0.66 -29.14
CA THR A 213 12.58 0.66 -29.58
C THR A 213 12.08 2.09 -29.80
N GLU A 214 11.39 2.31 -30.92
CA GLU A 214 10.71 3.57 -31.22
C GLU A 214 9.40 3.73 -30.44
N THR A 215 8.89 2.64 -29.87
CA THR A 215 7.64 2.65 -29.08
C THR A 215 7.91 3.03 -27.63
N ARG A 216 7.25 4.06 -27.17
CA ARG A 216 7.30 4.47 -25.75
C ARG A 216 6.37 3.63 -24.90
N LEU A 217 6.88 3.12 -23.77
CA LEU A 217 6.11 2.31 -22.83
C LEU A 217 5.79 3.11 -21.58
N LEU A 218 4.52 3.37 -21.34
CA LEU A 218 4.00 3.80 -20.04
C LEU A 218 3.64 2.59 -19.20
N LEU A 219 4.06 2.57 -17.93
CA LEU A 219 3.77 1.49 -17.00
C LEU A 219 2.94 2.03 -15.83
N ALA A 220 1.90 1.29 -15.46
CA ALA A 220 1.13 1.55 -14.24
C ALA A 220 0.96 0.25 -13.45
N VAL A 221 1.34 0.25 -12.18
CA VAL A 221 1.38 -0.95 -11.33
C VAL A 221 0.51 -0.77 -10.09
N GLY A 222 -0.20 -1.83 -9.70
CA GLY A 222 -0.93 -1.87 -8.43
C GLY A 222 -2.28 -2.56 -8.52
N ARG A 223 -2.97 -2.68 -7.38
CA ARG A 223 -4.29 -3.30 -7.33
C ARG A 223 -5.27 -2.60 -8.28
N LEU A 224 -6.02 -3.35 -9.08
CA LEU A 224 -7.07 -2.80 -9.94
C LEU A 224 -8.30 -2.43 -9.08
N ALA A 225 -8.16 -1.36 -8.32
CA ALA A 225 -9.14 -0.80 -7.39
C ALA A 225 -9.48 0.64 -7.75
N ALA A 226 -10.69 1.10 -7.41
CA ALA A 226 -11.21 2.42 -7.82
C ALA A 226 -10.27 3.56 -7.42
N ARG A 227 -9.74 3.55 -6.18
CA ARG A 227 -8.87 4.61 -5.66
C ARG A 227 -7.51 4.72 -6.38
N LYS A 228 -7.14 3.73 -7.20
CA LYS A 228 -5.87 3.75 -7.95
C LYS A 228 -5.93 4.56 -9.28
N GLY A 229 -7.11 5.08 -9.65
CA GLY A 229 -7.24 6.08 -10.72
C GLY A 229 -7.02 5.58 -12.14
N TYR A 230 -7.07 4.26 -12.38
CA TYR A 230 -6.82 3.71 -13.72
C TYR A 230 -7.81 4.15 -14.80
N GLY A 231 -9.06 4.46 -14.43
CA GLY A 231 -10.03 4.99 -15.38
C GLY A 231 -9.67 6.41 -15.82
N SER A 232 -9.16 7.24 -14.92
CA SER A 232 -8.60 8.57 -15.24
C SER A 232 -7.34 8.44 -16.10
N LEU A 233 -6.47 7.48 -15.79
CA LEU A 233 -5.28 7.18 -16.60
C LEU A 233 -5.65 6.81 -18.04
N LEU A 234 -6.64 5.96 -18.27
CA LEU A 234 -7.06 5.61 -19.62
C LEU A 234 -7.59 6.82 -20.40
N ARG A 235 -8.27 7.77 -19.74
CA ARG A 235 -8.71 9.02 -20.38
C ARG A 235 -7.52 9.90 -20.76
N ALA A 236 -6.56 10.08 -19.84
CA ALA A 236 -5.33 10.83 -20.12
C ALA A 236 -4.49 10.17 -21.22
N PHE A 237 -4.35 8.84 -21.17
CA PHE A 237 -3.61 8.10 -22.20
C PHE A 237 -4.24 8.24 -23.59
N ALA A 238 -5.55 8.31 -23.70
CA ALA A 238 -6.22 8.57 -24.97
C ALA A 238 -5.83 9.93 -25.59
N GLU A 239 -5.60 10.95 -24.76
CA GLU A 239 -5.09 12.26 -25.22
C GLU A 239 -3.59 12.21 -25.57
N VAL A 240 -2.79 11.48 -24.77
CA VAL A 240 -1.37 11.22 -25.09
C VAL A 240 -1.25 10.51 -26.44
N LYS A 241 -2.04 9.47 -26.68
CA LYS A 241 -2.01 8.67 -27.91
C LYS A 241 -2.28 9.50 -29.19
N LYS A 242 -3.11 10.54 -29.08
CA LYS A 242 -3.35 11.47 -30.22
C LYS A 242 -2.10 12.28 -30.57
N ARG A 243 -1.30 12.66 -29.59
CA ARG A 243 -0.09 13.46 -29.74
C ARG A 243 1.15 12.62 -30.03
N GLN A 244 1.19 11.41 -29.46
CA GLN A 244 2.29 10.45 -29.52
C GLN A 244 1.76 9.08 -29.96
N PRO A 245 1.56 8.85 -31.25
CA PRO A 245 0.96 7.60 -31.76
C PRO A 245 1.74 6.33 -31.40
N ASN A 246 3.06 6.43 -31.25
CA ASN A 246 3.92 5.29 -30.91
C ASN A 246 4.09 5.10 -29.40
N THR A 247 2.99 5.20 -28.64
CA THR A 247 3.00 4.99 -27.18
C THR A 247 2.09 3.82 -26.82
N GLU A 248 2.54 2.98 -25.92
CA GLU A 248 1.78 1.87 -25.34
C GLU A 248 1.62 2.05 -23.84
N LEU A 249 0.55 1.50 -23.27
CA LEU A 249 0.30 1.48 -21.84
C LEU A 249 0.18 0.04 -21.34
N LEU A 250 1.05 -0.34 -20.40
CA LEU A 250 0.96 -1.57 -19.66
C LEU A 250 0.44 -1.28 -18.25
N ILE A 251 -0.68 -1.92 -17.90
CA ILE A 251 -1.22 -1.89 -16.52
C ILE A 251 -1.01 -3.27 -15.91
N VAL A 252 -0.24 -3.35 -14.83
CA VAL A 252 0.04 -4.61 -14.12
C VAL A 252 -0.65 -4.62 -12.78
N GLY A 253 -1.56 -5.58 -12.59
CA GLY A 253 -2.21 -5.74 -11.29
C GLY A 253 -3.44 -6.63 -11.25
N ARG A 254 -3.77 -7.07 -10.04
CA ARG A 254 -4.95 -7.89 -9.76
C ARG A 254 -6.08 -7.02 -9.21
N GLY A 255 -7.31 -7.37 -9.55
CA GLY A 255 -8.49 -6.70 -9.02
C GLY A 255 -9.71 -6.86 -9.89
N ASN A 256 -10.86 -6.44 -9.38
CA ASN A 256 -12.16 -6.61 -10.00
C ASN A 256 -12.46 -5.62 -11.14
N LEU A 257 -11.59 -4.64 -11.37
CA LEU A 257 -11.82 -3.60 -12.38
C LEU A 257 -11.37 -3.99 -13.80
N ARG A 258 -10.58 -5.05 -13.98
CA ARG A 258 -9.98 -5.43 -15.26
C ARG A 258 -10.97 -5.34 -16.42
N ARG A 259 -12.08 -6.06 -16.36
CA ARG A 259 -13.10 -6.07 -17.47
C ARG A 259 -13.67 -4.68 -17.77
N ARG A 260 -13.76 -3.82 -16.75
CA ARG A 260 -14.27 -2.45 -16.93
C ARG A 260 -13.24 -1.57 -17.60
N LEU A 261 -11.98 -1.69 -17.21
CA LEU A 261 -10.87 -0.95 -17.83
C LEU A 261 -10.71 -1.38 -19.29
N GLU A 262 -10.75 -2.68 -19.60
CA GLU A 262 -10.75 -3.20 -20.97
C GLU A 262 -11.91 -2.63 -21.80
N LYS A 263 -13.13 -2.60 -21.24
CA LYS A 263 -14.30 -2.00 -21.89
C LYS A 263 -14.13 -0.49 -22.10
N GLN A 264 -13.53 0.21 -21.12
CA GLN A 264 -13.26 1.64 -21.24
C GLN A 264 -12.21 1.94 -22.31
N ALA A 265 -11.12 1.16 -22.38
CA ALA A 265 -10.10 1.28 -23.42
C ALA A 265 -10.71 1.10 -24.82
N LYS A 266 -11.60 0.11 -25.02
CA LYS A 266 -12.34 -0.06 -26.27
C LYS A 266 -13.21 1.15 -26.61
N LYS A 267 -13.94 1.69 -25.61
CA LYS A 267 -14.79 2.89 -25.82
C LYS A 267 -13.99 4.13 -26.19
N LEU A 268 -12.76 4.24 -25.68
CA LEU A 268 -11.84 5.34 -25.98
C LEU A 268 -11.05 5.15 -27.27
N GLY A 269 -11.18 4.01 -27.95
CA GLY A 269 -10.46 3.70 -29.20
C GLY A 269 -8.97 3.43 -29.01
N ILE A 270 -8.54 3.03 -27.82
CA ILE A 270 -7.13 2.79 -27.46
C ILE A 270 -6.83 1.34 -27.09
N ALA A 271 -7.77 0.41 -27.33
CA ALA A 271 -7.64 -0.97 -26.86
C ALA A 271 -6.39 -1.68 -27.39
N ASP A 272 -6.00 -1.41 -28.64
CA ASP A 272 -4.83 -2.03 -29.27
C ASP A 272 -3.47 -1.50 -28.71
N SER A 273 -3.50 -0.40 -27.96
CA SER A 273 -2.33 0.22 -27.33
C SER A 273 -2.33 0.07 -25.80
N VAL A 274 -3.30 -0.68 -25.24
CA VAL A 274 -3.39 -0.89 -23.77
C VAL A 274 -3.37 -2.38 -23.47
N ARG A 275 -2.37 -2.81 -22.71
CA ARG A 275 -2.30 -4.18 -22.17
C ARG A 275 -2.56 -4.14 -20.66
N ILE A 276 -3.46 -5.02 -20.19
CA ILE A 276 -3.73 -5.19 -18.76
C ILE A 276 -3.33 -6.60 -18.34
N ASP A 277 -2.30 -6.71 -17.51
CA ASP A 277 -1.82 -7.98 -16.98
C ASP A 277 -2.33 -8.20 -15.55
N SER A 278 -2.71 -9.43 -15.23
CA SER A 278 -3.28 -9.77 -13.90
C SER A 278 -2.23 -10.01 -12.82
N GLY A 279 -1.02 -9.57 -13.06
CA GLY A 279 0.14 -9.72 -12.19
C GLY A 279 1.14 -10.72 -12.76
N MET A 280 2.39 -10.47 -12.49
CA MET A 280 3.55 -11.24 -12.91
C MET A 280 4.47 -11.50 -11.71
N PRO A 281 5.42 -12.43 -11.79
CA PRO A 281 6.48 -12.58 -10.81
C PRO A 281 7.25 -11.28 -10.57
N PHE A 282 7.85 -11.13 -9.40
CA PHE A 282 8.52 -9.87 -9.03
C PHE A 282 9.73 -9.55 -9.91
N ASP A 283 10.48 -10.55 -10.35
CA ASP A 283 11.60 -10.43 -11.28
C ASP A 283 11.16 -9.93 -12.66
N GLU A 284 10.05 -10.47 -13.19
CA GLU A 284 9.44 -9.98 -14.43
C GLU A 284 8.92 -8.54 -14.28
N LEU A 285 8.29 -8.22 -13.12
CA LEU A 285 7.83 -6.87 -12.83
C LEU A 285 9.00 -5.88 -12.75
N ALA A 286 10.10 -6.25 -12.10
CA ALA A 286 11.31 -5.44 -12.04
C ALA A 286 11.90 -5.19 -13.46
N ALA A 287 11.83 -6.18 -14.34
CA ALA A 287 12.22 -6.00 -15.75
C ALA A 287 11.28 -5.02 -16.49
N GLU A 288 9.96 -5.06 -16.23
CA GLU A 288 9.03 -4.09 -16.81
C GLU A 288 9.27 -2.66 -16.29
N PHE A 289 9.65 -2.50 -15.00
CA PHE A 289 10.07 -1.17 -14.51
C PHE A 289 11.28 -0.66 -15.30
N ARG A 290 12.35 -1.44 -15.44
CA ARG A 290 13.53 -1.06 -16.23
C ARG A 290 13.20 -0.78 -17.70
N ARG A 291 12.19 -1.46 -18.24
CA ARG A 291 11.75 -1.31 -19.63
C ARG A 291 10.82 -0.09 -19.83
N ALA A 292 10.13 0.40 -18.77
CA ALA A 292 9.19 1.52 -18.89
C ALA A 292 9.92 2.86 -19.16
N ASP A 293 9.42 3.70 -20.09
CA ASP A 293 9.91 5.07 -20.28
C ASP A 293 9.41 6.01 -19.19
N LEU A 294 8.25 5.67 -18.62
CA LEU A 294 7.61 6.43 -17.56
C LEU A 294 6.68 5.52 -16.75
N VAL A 295 6.74 5.60 -15.45
CA VAL A 295 5.72 5.02 -14.56
C VAL A 295 4.68 6.08 -14.23
N VAL A 296 3.39 5.76 -14.44
CA VAL A 296 2.28 6.66 -14.11
C VAL A 296 1.55 6.12 -12.89
N TYR A 297 1.48 6.92 -11.81
CA TYR A 297 0.87 6.52 -10.54
C TYR A 297 -0.24 7.48 -10.10
N PRO A 298 -1.49 7.30 -10.60
CA PRO A 298 -2.58 8.26 -10.46
C PRO A 298 -3.47 8.02 -9.23
N SER A 299 -2.90 7.55 -8.13
CA SER A 299 -3.67 7.13 -6.95
C SER A 299 -4.30 8.32 -6.22
N TYR A 300 -5.54 8.16 -5.76
CA TYR A 300 -6.28 9.19 -5.01
C TYR A 300 -5.98 9.20 -3.51
N TYR A 301 -5.35 8.16 -2.98
CA TYR A 301 -4.90 8.10 -1.59
C TYR A 301 -3.81 7.05 -1.42
N GLU A 302 -2.72 7.43 -0.76
CA GLU A 302 -1.59 6.58 -0.37
C GLU A 302 -1.08 6.95 1.02
N GLY A 303 -0.44 5.99 1.69
CA GLY A 303 0.36 6.27 2.87
C GLY A 303 1.75 6.76 2.53
N GLN A 304 2.43 6.07 1.58
CA GLN A 304 3.69 6.52 0.97
C GLN A 304 3.69 6.21 -0.53
N GLY A 305 3.57 4.95 -0.91
CA GLY A 305 3.63 4.49 -2.30
C GLY A 305 4.96 3.78 -2.61
N LEU A 306 4.95 2.45 -2.60
CA LEU A 306 6.14 1.66 -2.97
C LEU A 306 6.43 1.72 -4.47
N ILE A 307 5.40 1.78 -5.30
CA ILE A 307 5.55 1.76 -6.76
C ILE A 307 6.42 2.91 -7.29
N PRO A 308 6.25 4.18 -6.86
CA PRO A 308 7.19 5.24 -7.20
C PRO A 308 8.63 4.94 -6.80
N LEU A 309 8.86 4.37 -5.61
CA LEU A 309 10.20 4.00 -5.15
C LEU A 309 10.82 2.89 -6.00
N GLU A 310 10.04 1.85 -6.35
CA GLU A 310 10.46 0.75 -7.23
C GLU A 310 10.82 1.26 -8.63
N ALA A 311 10.03 2.19 -9.17
CA ALA A 311 10.30 2.84 -10.45
C ALA A 311 11.60 3.65 -10.42
N MET A 312 11.77 4.55 -9.46
CA MET A 312 12.97 5.38 -9.32
C MET A 312 14.22 4.55 -9.07
N ALA A 313 14.14 3.50 -8.24
CA ALA A 313 15.24 2.57 -8.03
C ALA A 313 15.62 1.80 -9.30
N SER A 314 14.67 1.59 -10.21
CA SER A 314 14.90 0.99 -11.54
C SER A 314 15.42 1.98 -12.58
N GLY A 315 15.66 3.25 -12.21
CA GLY A 315 16.08 4.31 -13.11
C GLY A 315 14.97 4.86 -14.01
N THR A 316 13.69 4.58 -13.68
CA THR A 316 12.54 4.98 -14.49
C THR A 316 11.84 6.18 -13.85
N PRO A 317 11.64 7.29 -14.60
CA PRO A 317 10.95 8.47 -14.09
C PRO A 317 9.48 8.17 -13.74
N VAL A 318 8.91 9.00 -12.86
CA VAL A 318 7.55 8.83 -12.34
C VAL A 318 6.70 10.06 -12.62
N ALA A 319 5.52 9.86 -13.21
CA ALA A 319 4.46 10.88 -13.22
C ALA A 319 3.41 10.49 -12.17
N THR A 320 3.17 11.36 -11.18
CA THR A 320 2.25 11.07 -10.09
C THR A 320 1.45 12.29 -9.66
N VAL A 321 0.44 12.09 -8.80
CA VAL A 321 -0.41 13.18 -8.32
C VAL A 321 0.34 14.10 -7.35
N ASP A 322 0.10 15.40 -7.46
CA ASP A 322 0.53 16.40 -6.48
C ASP A 322 -0.39 16.36 -5.25
N HIS A 323 -0.29 15.27 -4.49
CA HIS A 323 -1.12 15.06 -3.29
C HIS A 323 -0.56 14.00 -2.35
N GLY A 324 -0.80 14.18 -1.05
CA GLY A 324 -0.38 13.25 0.00
C GLY A 324 1.14 13.09 0.05
N PRO A 325 1.66 11.86 0.20
CA PRO A 325 3.09 11.61 0.35
C PRO A 325 3.88 11.66 -0.96
N LEU A 326 3.22 11.73 -2.11
CA LEU A 326 3.89 11.56 -3.40
C LEU A 326 4.84 12.73 -3.73
N PRO A 327 4.50 14.00 -3.42
CA PRO A 327 5.44 15.12 -3.54
C PRO A 327 6.64 15.07 -2.59
N GLU A 328 6.60 14.23 -1.54
CA GLU A 328 7.77 14.02 -0.66
C GLU A 328 8.86 13.17 -1.36
N MET A 329 8.51 12.43 -2.40
CA MET A 329 9.40 11.48 -3.09
C MET A 329 9.71 11.87 -4.53
N VAL A 330 8.80 12.56 -5.21
CA VAL A 330 8.90 12.87 -6.63
C VAL A 330 9.00 14.37 -6.82
N ASP A 331 10.11 14.80 -7.38
CA ASP A 331 10.39 16.17 -7.83
C ASP A 331 10.82 16.18 -9.32
N GLU A 332 11.17 17.35 -9.83
CA GLU A 332 11.57 17.54 -11.25
C GLU A 332 12.83 16.75 -11.66
N SER A 333 13.63 16.28 -10.70
CA SER A 333 14.85 15.50 -11.00
C SER A 333 14.56 14.02 -11.28
N VAL A 334 13.42 13.51 -10.80
CA VAL A 334 13.04 12.08 -10.90
C VAL A 334 11.69 11.86 -11.56
N GLY A 335 10.96 12.93 -11.90
CA GLY A 335 9.65 12.78 -12.50
C GLY A 335 8.85 14.08 -12.62
N SER A 336 7.54 13.95 -12.62
CA SER A 336 6.62 15.08 -12.70
C SER A 336 5.39 14.88 -11.81
N LEU A 337 4.83 15.99 -11.38
CA LEU A 337 3.59 16.02 -10.59
C LEU A 337 2.44 16.56 -11.43
N PHE A 338 1.26 15.96 -11.30
CA PHE A 338 0.04 16.44 -11.95
C PHE A 338 -1.08 16.64 -10.94
N THR A 339 -1.99 17.55 -11.25
CA THR A 339 -3.16 17.81 -10.41
C THR A 339 -4.05 16.59 -10.33
N MET A 340 -4.34 16.15 -9.09
CA MET A 340 -5.21 15.01 -8.84
C MET A 340 -6.56 15.18 -9.53
N ALA A 341 -7.07 14.11 -10.13
CA ALA A 341 -8.35 14.08 -10.82
C ALA A 341 -8.47 14.99 -12.06
N ASN A 342 -7.36 15.50 -12.58
CA ASN A 342 -7.30 16.34 -13.77
C ASN A 342 -6.65 15.59 -14.93
N THR A 343 -7.46 15.19 -15.91
CA THR A 343 -7.03 14.41 -17.08
C THR A 343 -6.04 15.20 -17.96
N ASP A 344 -6.27 16.50 -18.14
CA ASP A 344 -5.42 17.36 -18.98
C ASP A 344 -4.05 17.57 -18.32
N SER A 345 -4.04 17.84 -17.01
CA SER A 345 -2.80 17.91 -16.24
C SER A 345 -2.00 16.60 -16.31
N MET A 346 -2.66 15.45 -16.11
CA MET A 346 -2.00 14.13 -16.22
C MET A 346 -1.48 13.83 -17.62
N SER A 347 -2.20 14.25 -18.67
CA SER A 347 -1.77 14.00 -20.04
C SER A 347 -0.64 14.94 -20.49
N SER A 348 -0.34 15.97 -19.74
CA SER A 348 0.68 16.97 -20.04
C SER A 348 1.95 16.81 -19.18
N ALA A 349 1.84 16.10 -18.06
CA ALA A 349 2.95 15.75 -17.19
C ALA A 349 3.83 14.67 -17.82
#